data_98d5d3f152a86d901b93f9ff00d79ced
#
_entry.id   98d5d3f152a86d901b93f9ff00d79ced
#
_cell.length_a   1.000
_cell.length_b   1.000
_cell.length_c   1.000
_cell.angle_alpha   90.00
_cell.angle_beta   90.00
_cell.angle_gamma   90.00
#
_symmetry.space_group_name_H-M   'P 1'
#
loop_
_entity.id
_entity.type
_entity.pdbx_description
1 polymer ?
#
loop_
_entity_poly.entity_id
_entity_poly.type
_entity_poly.pdbx_seq_one_letter_code
_entity_poly.pdbx_strand_id
1 'polypeptide(L)'
;MKRIIFSISLLLFVTGMYGQARRITLEECQQKTQDNYPLVRQYDLIEKTKEYNLENAARGYLPQFALSAKASYQSEVTELPVAIPGVDIKGMSKDQYQVMLELQQQIWDGGGIRMQKKQTEAEAEINREKLNVDMYSLNSRVNDLYFGILMLDEQLAQNALLQDELGRNFRQITAYVENGIANQADLDAVKVEQLNTRQKRVELISSRMAYLKMLSLLVGEVLSQETVFEKPVPQNELSAVSDIRRPELSWFDAQGTGLQVQIGRAHV
;
A
#
# COMPACT_ATOMS: atom_id res chain seq x y z
N MET A 1 -58.85 -16.66 0.96
CA MET A 1 -57.94 -17.74 1.39
C MET A 1 -56.63 -17.79 0.57
N LYS A 2 -56.63 -17.78 -0.77
CA LYS A 2 -55.36 -17.82 -1.56
C LYS A 2 -54.37 -16.63 -1.31
N ARG A 3 -54.89 -15.43 -1.04
CA ARG A 3 -54.06 -14.24 -0.80
C ARG A 3 -53.38 -14.24 0.62
N ILE A 4 -54.04 -14.87 1.61
CA ILE A 4 -53.51 -15.01 2.98
C ILE A 4 -52.39 -16.07 2.99
N ILE A 5 -52.53 -17.14 2.25
CA ILE A 5 -51.51 -18.22 2.13
C ILE A 5 -50.27 -17.71 1.45
N PHE A 6 -50.42 -16.82 0.44
CA PHE A 6 -49.27 -16.21 -0.25
C PHE A 6 -48.50 -15.22 0.66
N SER A 7 -49.21 -14.44 1.49
CA SER A 7 -48.59 -13.53 2.46
C SER A 7 -47.87 -14.27 3.60
N ILE A 8 -48.39 -15.40 4.07
CA ILE A 8 -47.73 -16.24 5.09
C ILE A 8 -46.50 -16.96 4.49
N SER A 9 -46.56 -17.41 3.23
CA SER A 9 -45.40 -18.01 2.53
C SER A 9 -44.27 -17.00 2.31
N LEU A 10 -44.59 -15.72 2.05
CA LEU A 10 -43.58 -14.64 1.89
C LEU A 10 -42.94 -14.27 3.23
N LEU A 11 -43.70 -14.34 4.34
CA LEU A 11 -43.19 -14.05 5.68
C LEU A 11 -42.24 -15.14 6.20
N LEU A 12 -42.46 -16.40 5.81
CA LEU A 12 -41.58 -17.52 6.17
C LEU A 12 -40.22 -17.52 5.38
N PHE A 13 -40.16 -16.85 4.25
CA PHE A 13 -38.92 -16.75 3.47
C PHE A 13 -37.92 -15.68 4.01
N VAL A 14 -38.42 -14.74 4.84
CA VAL A 14 -37.59 -13.65 5.41
C VAL A 14 -36.83 -14.09 6.67
N THR A 15 -37.22 -15.18 7.31
CA THR A 15 -36.60 -15.65 8.56
C THR A 15 -35.37 -16.56 8.38
N GLY A 16 -34.94 -16.84 7.14
CA GLY A 16 -33.83 -17.71 6.81
C GLY A 16 -32.43 -17.03 6.74
N MET A 17 -32.32 -15.73 6.97
CA MET A 17 -31.05 -15.02 6.98
C MET A 17 -30.47 -14.88 8.40
N TYR A 18 -30.48 -15.94 9.19
CA TYR A 18 -29.58 -15.98 10.34
C TYR A 18 -28.15 -16.15 9.80
N GLY A 19 -27.34 -15.14 10.03
CA GLY A 19 -25.98 -15.04 9.52
C GLY A 19 -25.18 -16.29 9.88
N GLN A 20 -24.85 -17.09 8.88
CA GLN A 20 -23.77 -18.05 9.02
C GLN A 20 -22.54 -17.26 9.44
N ALA A 21 -21.91 -17.63 10.55
CA ALA A 21 -20.65 -17.05 10.97
C ALA A 21 -19.71 -17.07 9.76
N ARG A 22 -19.34 -15.90 9.27
CA ARG A 22 -18.51 -15.77 8.08
C ARG A 22 -17.19 -16.44 8.35
N ARG A 23 -16.86 -17.43 7.53
CA ARG A 23 -15.53 -18.05 7.53
C ARG A 23 -14.66 -17.33 6.53
N ILE A 24 -13.41 -17.09 6.91
CA ILE A 24 -12.43 -16.45 6.05
C ILE A 24 -11.13 -17.25 6.07
N THR A 25 -10.52 -17.43 4.90
CA THR A 25 -9.23 -18.12 4.77
C THR A 25 -8.08 -17.13 4.68
N LEU A 26 -6.86 -17.61 4.87
CA LEU A 26 -5.65 -16.81 4.72
C LEU A 26 -5.52 -16.29 3.29
N GLU A 27 -5.73 -17.18 2.32
CA GLU A 27 -5.65 -16.87 0.88
C GLU A 27 -6.66 -15.79 0.49
N GLU A 28 -7.88 -15.87 1.02
CA GLU A 28 -8.92 -14.84 0.79
C GLU A 28 -8.49 -13.48 1.35
N CYS A 29 -7.89 -13.46 2.55
CA CYS A 29 -7.37 -12.22 3.13
C CYS A 29 -6.23 -11.62 2.29
N GLN A 30 -5.29 -12.44 1.83
CA GLN A 30 -4.19 -12.00 0.98
C GLN A 30 -4.70 -11.46 -0.35
N GLN A 31 -5.60 -12.17 -1.02
CA GLN A 31 -6.18 -11.75 -2.30
C GLN A 31 -6.93 -10.42 -2.17
N LYS A 32 -7.81 -10.30 -1.17
CA LYS A 32 -8.54 -9.05 -0.93
C LYS A 32 -7.62 -7.88 -0.60
N THR A 33 -6.54 -8.13 0.15
CA THR A 33 -5.55 -7.09 0.44
C THR A 33 -4.85 -6.65 -0.85
N GLN A 34 -4.48 -7.57 -1.73
CA GLN A 34 -3.88 -7.24 -3.01
C GLN A 34 -4.83 -6.44 -3.91
N ASP A 35 -6.13 -6.76 -3.91
CA ASP A 35 -7.11 -6.10 -4.77
C ASP A 35 -7.52 -4.71 -4.25
N ASN A 36 -7.60 -4.52 -2.93
CA ASN A 36 -8.16 -3.33 -2.30
C ASN A 36 -7.12 -2.33 -1.78
N TYR A 37 -5.86 -2.75 -1.59
CA TYR A 37 -4.87 -1.88 -0.98
C TYR A 37 -4.48 -0.72 -1.91
N PRO A 38 -4.40 0.51 -1.42
CA PRO A 38 -4.17 1.69 -2.26
C PRO A 38 -2.92 1.63 -3.14
N LEU A 39 -1.90 0.85 -2.77
CA LEU A 39 -0.69 0.66 -3.58
C LEU A 39 -0.97 0.05 -4.96
N VAL A 40 -2.03 -0.73 -5.12
CA VAL A 40 -2.40 -1.33 -6.43
C VAL A 40 -2.57 -0.26 -7.50
N ARG A 41 -3.09 0.92 -7.13
CA ARG A 41 -3.26 2.05 -8.07
C ARG A 41 -1.93 2.61 -8.58
N GLN A 42 -0.82 2.32 -7.90
CA GLN A 42 0.49 2.80 -8.33
C GLN A 42 0.97 2.10 -9.61
N TYR A 43 0.52 0.87 -9.90
CA TYR A 43 0.84 0.21 -11.17
C TYR A 43 0.36 1.04 -12.37
N ASP A 44 -0.88 1.49 -12.33
CA ASP A 44 -1.46 2.35 -13.39
C ASP A 44 -0.75 3.71 -13.47
N LEU A 45 -0.37 4.29 -12.33
CA LEU A 45 0.35 5.57 -12.30
C LEU A 45 1.78 5.44 -12.85
N ILE A 46 2.48 4.34 -12.56
CA ILE A 46 3.82 4.07 -13.11
C ILE A 46 3.73 3.96 -14.64
N GLU A 47 2.74 3.21 -15.15
CA GLU A 47 2.56 3.01 -16.59
C GLU A 47 2.22 4.33 -17.30
N LYS A 48 1.29 5.12 -16.78
CA LYS A 48 0.95 6.44 -17.32
C LYS A 48 2.13 7.40 -17.28
N THR A 49 2.90 7.39 -16.17
CA THR A 49 4.09 8.24 -16.05
C THR A 49 5.13 7.86 -17.11
N LYS A 50 5.33 6.56 -17.32
CA LYS A 50 6.20 6.06 -18.39
C LYS A 50 5.75 6.56 -19.77
N GLU A 51 4.47 6.39 -20.08
CA GLU A 51 3.88 6.81 -21.36
C GLU A 51 4.08 8.32 -21.61
N TYR A 52 3.72 9.17 -20.64
CA TYR A 52 3.92 10.62 -20.75
C TYR A 52 5.40 11.02 -20.89
N ASN A 53 6.29 10.37 -20.16
CA ASN A 53 7.73 10.66 -20.27
C ASN A 53 8.31 10.22 -21.62
N LEU A 54 7.86 9.09 -22.16
CA LEU A 54 8.24 8.65 -23.52
C LEU A 54 7.74 9.59 -24.60
N GLU A 55 6.50 10.08 -24.49
CA GLU A 55 5.95 11.08 -25.38
C GLU A 55 6.71 12.42 -25.29
N ASN A 56 7.00 12.89 -24.08
CA ASN A 56 7.76 14.11 -23.87
C ASN A 56 9.17 14.00 -24.47
N ALA A 57 9.84 12.87 -24.28
CA ALA A 57 11.13 12.62 -24.90
C ALA A 57 11.04 12.64 -26.44
N ALA A 58 9.96 12.05 -27.00
CA ALA A 58 9.73 12.08 -28.45
C ALA A 58 9.53 13.50 -29.01
N ARG A 59 8.91 14.40 -28.23
CA ARG A 59 8.68 15.79 -28.62
C ARG A 59 9.96 16.60 -28.77
N GLY A 60 11.09 16.12 -28.25
CA GLY A 60 12.42 16.75 -28.48
C GLY A 60 12.82 16.88 -29.93
N TYR A 61 12.26 16.07 -30.83
CA TYR A 61 12.47 16.18 -32.29
C TYR A 61 11.51 17.16 -32.98
N LEU A 62 10.48 17.67 -32.26
CA LEU A 62 9.55 18.64 -32.84
C LEU A 62 10.15 20.04 -32.86
N PRO A 63 9.81 20.89 -33.89
CA PRO A 63 10.18 22.28 -33.91
C PRO A 63 9.65 23.00 -32.65
N GLN A 64 10.53 23.74 -32.01
CA GLN A 64 10.21 24.58 -30.86
C GLN A 64 10.20 26.05 -31.28
N PHE A 65 9.12 26.75 -30.98
CA PHE A 65 8.95 28.17 -31.25
C PHE A 65 9.08 28.94 -29.92
N ALA A 66 9.98 29.91 -29.91
CA ALA A 66 10.13 30.85 -28.81
C ALA A 66 9.88 32.27 -29.30
N LEU A 67 8.96 32.98 -28.64
CA LEU A 67 8.72 34.40 -28.87
C LEU A 67 9.29 35.16 -27.68
N SER A 68 10.30 36.01 -27.95
CA SER A 68 10.91 36.87 -26.95
C SER A 68 10.70 38.35 -27.31
N ALA A 69 10.40 39.17 -26.31
CA ALA A 69 10.29 40.61 -26.45
C ALA A 69 11.18 41.27 -25.41
N LYS A 70 12.00 42.21 -25.84
CA LYS A 70 12.87 43.00 -24.98
C LYS A 70 12.59 44.47 -25.21
N ALA A 71 12.39 45.21 -24.17
CA ALA A 71 12.34 46.69 -24.17
C ALA A 71 13.48 47.17 -23.27
N SER A 72 14.28 48.11 -23.74
CA SER A 72 15.33 48.74 -22.95
C SER A 72 15.31 50.25 -23.14
N TYR A 73 15.50 50.96 -22.04
CA TYR A 73 15.69 52.41 -22.00
C TYR A 73 17.11 52.70 -21.51
N GLN A 74 17.83 53.53 -22.28
CA GLN A 74 19.19 53.96 -21.91
C GLN A 74 19.13 55.45 -21.59
N SER A 75 19.63 55.85 -20.43
CA SER A 75 19.70 57.26 -20.00
C SER A 75 20.66 58.06 -20.90
N GLU A 76 21.73 57.40 -21.38
CA GLU A 76 22.70 57.96 -22.29
C GLU A 76 22.94 57.00 -23.45
N VAL A 77 23.07 57.46 -24.66
CA VAL A 77 23.42 56.69 -25.86
C VAL A 77 24.80 57.10 -26.34
N THR A 78 25.55 56.17 -26.90
CA THR A 78 26.84 56.43 -27.46
C THR A 78 26.66 57.28 -28.73
N GLU A 79 27.14 58.49 -28.69
CA GLU A 79 27.23 59.36 -29.87
C GLU A 79 28.64 59.26 -30.45
N LEU A 80 28.76 59.13 -31.77
CA LEU A 80 30.04 59.12 -32.44
C LEU A 80 30.50 60.55 -32.57
N PRO A 81 31.65 60.98 -31.98
CA PRO A 81 32.09 62.35 -31.97
C PRO A 81 32.76 62.73 -33.32
N VAL A 82 32.30 62.24 -34.46
CA VAL A 82 32.86 62.49 -35.80
C VAL A 82 31.77 63.05 -36.67
N ALA A 83 31.90 64.38 -37.02
CA ALA A 83 31.10 65.01 -38.05
C ALA A 83 31.70 64.72 -39.42
N ILE A 84 31.02 63.90 -40.20
CA ILE A 84 31.43 63.69 -41.64
C ILE A 84 30.59 64.64 -42.47
N PRO A 85 31.26 65.58 -43.24
CA PRO A 85 30.53 66.52 -44.07
C PRO A 85 29.61 65.76 -45.07
N GLY A 86 28.32 66.04 -45.04
CA GLY A 86 27.30 65.44 -45.92
C GLY A 86 26.66 64.15 -45.48
N VAL A 87 26.93 63.64 -44.23
CA VAL A 87 26.30 62.49 -43.67
C VAL A 87 25.70 62.80 -42.28
N ASP A 88 24.39 62.78 -42.18
CA ASP A 88 23.66 62.97 -40.90
C ASP A 88 23.64 61.63 -40.14
N ILE A 89 24.61 61.45 -39.22
CA ILE A 89 24.66 60.30 -38.36
C ILE A 89 23.74 60.51 -37.18
N LYS A 90 22.50 60.06 -37.28
CA LYS A 90 21.57 60.06 -36.16
C LYS A 90 22.04 59.10 -35.06
N GLY A 91 22.22 59.57 -33.84
CA GLY A 91 22.51 58.76 -32.67
C GLY A 91 21.41 57.69 -32.45
N MET A 92 21.77 56.62 -31.76
CA MET A 92 20.82 55.54 -31.43
C MET A 92 19.68 56.10 -30.55
N SER A 93 18.46 55.63 -30.77
CA SER A 93 17.32 55.99 -29.91
C SER A 93 17.55 55.46 -28.46
N LYS A 94 17.16 56.27 -27.47
CA LYS A 94 17.21 55.90 -26.05
C LYS A 94 16.27 54.75 -25.73
N ASP A 95 15.17 54.65 -26.47
CA ASP A 95 14.19 53.56 -26.39
C ASP A 95 14.49 52.55 -27.48
N GLN A 96 14.72 51.29 -27.04
CA GLN A 96 14.95 50.17 -27.96
C GLN A 96 13.95 49.07 -27.67
N TYR A 97 13.29 48.62 -28.73
CA TYR A 97 12.33 47.54 -28.69
C TYR A 97 12.80 46.44 -29.64
N GLN A 98 12.82 45.22 -29.15
CA GLN A 98 13.19 44.06 -29.97
C GLN A 98 12.14 42.99 -29.75
N VAL A 99 11.58 42.45 -30.81
CA VAL A 99 10.74 41.26 -30.82
C VAL A 99 11.44 40.23 -31.69
N MET A 100 11.64 39.03 -31.14
CA MET A 100 12.34 37.97 -31.84
C MET A 100 11.48 36.72 -31.79
N LEU A 101 11.23 36.13 -32.93
CA LEU A 101 10.64 34.81 -33.09
C LEU A 101 11.76 33.85 -33.47
N GLU A 102 12.01 32.87 -32.62
CA GLU A 102 13.02 31.85 -32.81
C GLU A 102 12.35 30.51 -33.08
N LEU A 103 12.86 29.80 -34.09
CA LEU A 103 12.50 28.42 -34.41
C LEU A 103 13.73 27.57 -34.20
N GLN A 104 13.66 26.63 -33.26
CA GLN A 104 14.71 25.66 -33.01
C GLN A 104 14.20 24.25 -33.26
N GLN A 105 14.92 23.50 -34.08
CA GLN A 105 14.59 22.11 -34.32
C GLN A 105 15.86 21.25 -34.28
N GLN A 106 15.81 20.20 -33.44
CA GLN A 106 16.86 19.21 -33.36
C GLN A 106 16.67 18.18 -34.47
N ILE A 107 17.59 18.14 -35.44
CA ILE A 107 17.56 17.23 -36.59
C ILE A 107 18.25 15.91 -36.22
N TRP A 108 19.34 16.00 -35.45
CA TRP A 108 20.12 14.87 -35.00
C TRP A 108 20.72 15.14 -33.61
N ASP A 109 20.59 14.20 -32.69
CA ASP A 109 21.01 14.34 -31.29
C ASP A 109 22.05 13.29 -30.87
N GLY A 110 22.65 12.58 -31.83
CA GLY A 110 23.60 11.49 -31.51
C GLY A 110 22.94 10.26 -30.84
N GLY A 111 21.62 10.23 -30.70
CA GLY A 111 20.90 9.15 -30.05
C GLY A 111 20.50 9.46 -28.60
N GLY A 112 20.67 10.68 -28.12
CA GLY A 112 20.35 11.14 -26.78
C GLY A 112 18.87 10.87 -26.42
N ILE A 113 17.91 11.25 -27.28
CA ILE A 113 16.49 11.01 -27.10
C ILE A 113 16.19 9.51 -27.04
N ARG A 114 16.83 8.69 -27.88
CA ARG A 114 16.67 7.24 -27.84
C ARG A 114 17.15 6.66 -26.52
N MET A 115 18.28 7.14 -26.01
CA MET A 115 18.79 6.68 -24.70
C MET A 115 17.92 7.18 -23.54
N GLN A 116 17.38 8.40 -23.63
CA GLN A 116 16.43 8.93 -22.66
C GLN A 116 15.16 8.07 -22.59
N LYS A 117 14.62 7.63 -23.74
CA LYS A 117 13.48 6.72 -23.78
C LYS A 117 13.80 5.39 -23.10
N LYS A 118 14.96 4.78 -23.41
CA LYS A 118 15.38 3.54 -22.75
C LYS A 118 15.56 3.70 -21.24
N GLN A 119 16.07 4.84 -20.80
CA GLN A 119 16.19 5.16 -19.37
C GLN A 119 14.81 5.25 -18.72
N THR A 120 13.84 5.92 -19.34
CA THR A 120 12.46 6.02 -18.86
C THR A 120 11.81 4.63 -18.74
N GLU A 121 12.02 3.75 -19.72
CA GLU A 121 11.52 2.37 -19.68
C GLU A 121 12.15 1.58 -18.54
N ALA A 122 13.47 1.66 -18.36
CA ALA A 122 14.19 0.99 -17.28
C ALA A 122 13.78 1.51 -15.90
N GLU A 123 13.60 2.82 -15.73
CA GLU A 123 13.11 3.42 -14.48
C GLU A 123 11.69 2.98 -14.13
N ALA A 124 10.81 2.88 -15.13
CA ALA A 124 9.47 2.39 -14.94
C ALA A 124 9.46 0.93 -14.48
N GLU A 125 10.32 0.08 -15.06
CA GLU A 125 10.46 -1.32 -14.66
C GLU A 125 11.03 -1.47 -13.25
N ILE A 126 12.05 -0.69 -12.89
CA ILE A 126 12.58 -0.65 -11.51
C ILE A 126 11.48 -0.28 -10.51
N ASN A 127 10.67 0.74 -10.82
CA ASN A 127 9.58 1.17 -9.95
C ASN A 127 8.47 0.12 -9.85
N ARG A 128 8.17 -0.58 -10.93
CA ARG A 128 7.21 -1.67 -10.98
C ARG A 128 7.65 -2.85 -10.12
N GLU A 129 8.91 -3.28 -10.28
CA GLU A 129 9.45 -4.39 -9.49
C GLU A 129 9.60 -4.03 -8.01
N LYS A 130 9.94 -2.77 -7.70
CA LYS A 130 9.91 -2.27 -6.33
C LYS A 130 8.50 -2.36 -5.73
N LEU A 131 7.48 -1.98 -6.50
CA LEU A 131 6.09 -2.10 -6.06
C LEU A 131 5.69 -3.56 -5.83
N ASN A 132 6.19 -4.51 -6.64
CA ASN A 132 6.00 -5.94 -6.42
C ASN A 132 6.59 -6.39 -5.06
N VAL A 133 7.78 -5.89 -4.69
CA VAL A 133 8.39 -6.15 -3.37
C VAL A 133 7.52 -5.57 -2.25
N ASP A 134 7.04 -4.34 -2.40
CA ASP A 134 6.19 -3.69 -1.41
C ASP A 134 4.86 -4.45 -1.24
N MET A 135 4.26 -4.92 -2.34
CA MET A 135 3.05 -5.75 -2.32
C MET A 135 3.29 -7.12 -1.67
N TYR A 136 4.45 -7.72 -1.91
CA TYR A 136 4.82 -8.97 -1.25
C TYR A 136 4.95 -8.82 0.27
N SER A 137 5.46 -7.68 0.74
CA SER A 137 5.57 -7.39 2.17
C SER A 137 4.20 -7.26 2.87
N LEU A 138 3.15 -6.88 2.12
CA LEU A 138 1.78 -6.87 2.64
C LEU A 138 1.27 -8.28 2.97
N ASN A 139 1.64 -9.28 2.19
CA ASN A 139 1.27 -10.67 2.49
C ASN A 139 1.84 -11.11 3.85
N SER A 140 3.09 -10.72 4.16
CA SER A 140 3.67 -10.99 5.48
C SER A 140 2.86 -10.34 6.61
N ARG A 141 2.44 -9.07 6.43
CA ARG A 141 1.59 -8.38 7.42
C ARG A 141 0.23 -9.04 7.59
N VAL A 142 -0.39 -9.48 6.49
CA VAL A 142 -1.66 -10.24 6.55
C VAL A 142 -1.45 -11.53 7.31
N ASN A 143 -0.36 -12.26 7.04
CA ASN A 143 -0.04 -13.51 7.74
C ASN A 143 0.12 -13.28 9.25
N ASP A 144 0.89 -12.26 9.65
CA ASP A 144 1.14 -11.94 11.05
C ASP A 144 -0.17 -11.62 11.79
N LEU A 145 -1.06 -10.86 11.17
CA LEU A 145 -2.36 -10.54 11.75
C LEU A 145 -3.29 -11.75 11.78
N TYR A 146 -3.34 -12.53 10.72
CA TYR A 146 -4.20 -13.70 10.61
C TYR A 146 -3.81 -14.77 11.64
N PHE A 147 -2.53 -15.14 11.69
CA PHE A 147 -2.04 -16.11 12.69
C PHE A 147 -2.09 -15.55 14.11
N GLY A 148 -1.90 -14.25 14.27
CA GLY A 148 -2.08 -13.56 15.56
C GLY A 148 -3.52 -13.70 16.08
N ILE A 149 -4.54 -13.56 15.22
CA ILE A 149 -5.95 -13.77 15.58
C ILE A 149 -6.18 -15.23 15.95
N LEU A 150 -5.70 -16.19 15.16
CA LEU A 150 -5.83 -17.61 15.47
C LEU A 150 -5.20 -17.98 16.81
N MET A 151 -4.01 -17.43 17.10
CA MET A 151 -3.34 -17.64 18.39
C MET A 151 -4.17 -17.06 19.56
N LEU A 152 -4.74 -15.86 19.38
CA LEU A 152 -5.59 -15.25 20.40
C LEU A 152 -6.89 -16.04 20.62
N ASP A 153 -7.46 -16.62 19.56
CA ASP A 153 -8.63 -17.50 19.67
C ASP A 153 -8.33 -18.75 20.48
N GLU A 154 -7.16 -19.39 20.28
CA GLU A 154 -6.72 -20.53 21.09
C GLU A 154 -6.46 -20.13 22.55
N GLN A 155 -5.84 -18.98 22.78
CA GLN A 155 -5.61 -18.48 24.14
C GLN A 155 -6.93 -18.17 24.86
N LEU A 156 -7.92 -17.63 24.15
CA LEU A 156 -9.27 -17.42 24.70
C LEU A 156 -9.96 -18.74 25.06
N ALA A 157 -9.81 -19.76 24.22
CA ALA A 157 -10.34 -21.11 24.51
C ALA A 157 -9.67 -21.72 25.75
N GLN A 158 -8.34 -21.64 25.86
CA GLN A 158 -7.60 -22.11 27.03
C GLN A 158 -7.99 -21.35 28.29
N ASN A 159 -8.13 -20.01 28.19
CA ASN A 159 -8.56 -19.18 29.31
C ASN A 159 -9.98 -19.55 29.77
N ALA A 160 -10.91 -19.89 28.86
CA ALA A 160 -12.26 -20.34 29.23
C ALA A 160 -12.21 -21.65 29.99
N LEU A 161 -11.40 -22.63 29.57
CA LEU A 161 -11.23 -23.89 30.30
C LEU A 161 -10.66 -23.66 31.70
N LEU A 162 -9.67 -22.79 31.85
CA LEU A 162 -9.12 -22.44 33.14
C LEU A 162 -10.17 -21.76 34.05
N GLN A 163 -11.01 -20.87 33.52
CA GLN A 163 -12.08 -20.24 34.28
C GLN A 163 -13.08 -21.28 34.80
N ASP A 164 -13.43 -22.27 33.96
CA ASP A 164 -14.33 -23.36 34.37
C ASP A 164 -13.72 -24.25 35.47
N GLU A 165 -12.42 -24.55 35.38
CA GLU A 165 -11.70 -25.32 36.38
C GLU A 165 -11.60 -24.55 37.71
N LEU A 166 -11.21 -23.29 37.69
CA LEU A 166 -11.18 -22.42 38.86
C LEU A 166 -12.57 -22.25 39.47
N GLY A 167 -13.63 -22.26 38.65
CA GLY A 167 -15.00 -22.24 39.12
C GLY A 167 -15.41 -23.51 39.88
N ARG A 168 -14.94 -24.68 39.41
CA ARG A 168 -15.14 -25.96 40.14
C ARG A 168 -14.36 -25.98 41.45
N ASN A 169 -13.08 -25.59 41.37
CA ASN A 169 -12.19 -25.56 42.54
C ASN A 169 -12.68 -24.58 43.61
N PHE A 170 -13.17 -23.41 43.23
CA PHE A 170 -13.77 -22.45 44.16
C PHE A 170 -14.94 -23.04 44.93
N ARG A 171 -15.87 -23.75 44.26
CA ARG A 171 -17.00 -24.41 44.93
C ARG A 171 -16.55 -25.48 45.88
N GLN A 172 -15.54 -26.29 45.54
CA GLN A 172 -14.99 -27.34 46.40
C GLN A 172 -14.34 -26.74 47.67
N ILE A 173 -13.49 -25.70 47.51
CA ILE A 173 -12.83 -25.08 48.64
C ILE A 173 -13.87 -24.38 49.54
N THR A 174 -14.88 -23.73 48.95
CA THR A 174 -15.98 -23.15 49.76
C THR A 174 -16.60 -24.19 50.66
N ALA A 175 -16.94 -25.36 50.14
CA ALA A 175 -17.50 -26.45 50.96
C ALA A 175 -16.53 -26.96 52.05
N TYR A 176 -15.21 -26.98 51.77
CA TYR A 176 -14.20 -27.34 52.75
C TYR A 176 -14.08 -26.31 53.88
N VAL A 177 -14.14 -25.00 53.56
CA VAL A 177 -14.14 -23.93 54.56
C VAL A 177 -15.39 -24.00 55.44
N GLU A 178 -16.58 -24.20 54.85
CA GLU A 178 -17.83 -24.34 55.55
C GLU A 178 -17.84 -25.53 56.52
N ASN A 179 -17.12 -26.60 56.19
CA ASN A 179 -16.98 -27.80 57.03
C ASN A 179 -15.76 -27.77 57.95
N GLY A 180 -15.01 -26.65 58.00
CA GLY A 180 -13.84 -26.51 58.85
C GLY A 180 -12.60 -27.30 58.45
N ILE A 181 -12.55 -27.80 57.17
CA ILE A 181 -11.46 -28.61 56.60
C ILE A 181 -10.38 -27.72 55.99
N ALA A 182 -10.75 -26.53 55.45
CA ALA A 182 -9.85 -25.54 54.87
C ALA A 182 -10.03 -24.17 55.53
N ASN A 183 -9.09 -23.25 55.34
CA ASN A 183 -9.15 -21.91 55.90
C ASN A 183 -9.63 -20.87 54.89
N GLN A 184 -9.98 -19.67 55.35
CA GLN A 184 -10.44 -18.59 54.51
C GLN A 184 -9.36 -18.11 53.52
N ALA A 185 -8.10 -18.20 53.87
CA ALA A 185 -6.99 -17.78 53.03
C ALA A 185 -6.90 -18.66 51.72
N ASP A 186 -7.22 -19.96 51.83
CA ASP A 186 -7.25 -20.87 50.68
C ASP A 186 -8.37 -20.47 49.71
N LEU A 187 -9.54 -20.06 50.20
CA LEU A 187 -10.65 -19.58 49.40
C LEU A 187 -10.28 -18.23 48.71
N ASP A 188 -9.66 -17.32 49.45
CA ASP A 188 -9.25 -16.01 48.92
C ASP A 188 -8.18 -16.17 47.83
N ALA A 189 -7.24 -17.11 47.97
CA ALA A 189 -6.25 -17.41 46.95
C ALA A 189 -6.90 -17.85 45.61
N VAL A 190 -7.86 -18.73 45.64
CA VAL A 190 -8.59 -19.16 44.43
C VAL A 190 -9.41 -18.01 43.85
N LYS A 191 -9.98 -17.15 44.68
CA LYS A 191 -10.71 -15.96 44.22
C LYS A 191 -9.81 -14.96 43.49
N VAL A 192 -8.61 -14.75 44.01
CA VAL A 192 -7.60 -13.90 43.34
C VAL A 192 -7.26 -14.46 41.97
N GLU A 193 -7.06 -15.78 41.87
CA GLU A 193 -6.74 -16.41 40.57
C GLU A 193 -7.91 -16.34 39.57
N GLN A 194 -9.16 -16.46 40.04
CA GLN A 194 -10.32 -16.19 39.18
C GLN A 194 -10.36 -14.77 38.66
N LEU A 195 -10.01 -13.78 39.46
CA LEU A 195 -9.98 -12.39 39.05
C LEU A 195 -8.85 -12.15 37.99
N ASN A 196 -7.64 -12.70 38.23
CA ASN A 196 -6.54 -12.63 37.28
C ASN A 196 -6.92 -13.26 35.94
N THR A 197 -7.55 -14.41 35.95
CA THR A 197 -7.98 -15.11 34.74
C THR A 197 -9.06 -14.33 33.99
N ARG A 198 -9.99 -13.66 34.68
CA ARG A 198 -10.96 -12.75 34.06
C ARG A 198 -10.30 -11.52 33.45
N GLN A 199 -9.34 -10.92 34.16
CA GLN A 199 -8.55 -9.79 33.62
C GLN A 199 -7.83 -10.22 32.34
N LYS A 200 -7.18 -11.38 32.34
CA LYS A 200 -6.49 -11.93 31.17
C LYS A 200 -7.44 -12.11 29.98
N ARG A 201 -8.66 -12.58 30.22
CA ARG A 201 -9.68 -12.67 29.15
C ARG A 201 -9.99 -11.32 28.52
N VAL A 202 -10.11 -10.26 29.32
CA VAL A 202 -10.39 -8.91 28.80
C VAL A 202 -9.23 -8.42 27.93
N GLU A 203 -7.99 -8.65 28.34
CA GLU A 203 -6.79 -8.32 27.56
C GLU A 203 -6.78 -9.06 26.23
N LEU A 204 -7.06 -10.38 26.23
CA LEU A 204 -7.09 -11.20 25.03
C LEU A 204 -8.18 -10.74 24.04
N ILE A 205 -9.38 -10.43 24.54
CA ILE A 205 -10.48 -9.90 23.71
C ILE A 205 -10.08 -8.55 23.09
N SER A 206 -9.49 -7.66 23.89
CA SER A 206 -9.06 -6.34 23.40
C SER A 206 -7.99 -6.46 22.35
N SER A 207 -7.01 -7.33 22.53
CA SER A 207 -5.96 -7.62 21.56
C SER A 207 -6.54 -8.21 20.27
N ARG A 208 -7.46 -9.17 20.38
CA ARG A 208 -8.17 -9.75 19.23
C ARG A 208 -8.91 -8.68 18.42
N MET A 209 -9.62 -7.79 19.09
CA MET A 209 -10.34 -6.68 18.44
C MET A 209 -9.37 -5.73 17.70
N ALA A 210 -8.21 -5.44 18.28
CA ALA A 210 -7.19 -4.62 17.65
C ALA A 210 -6.64 -5.28 16.37
N TYR A 211 -6.32 -6.58 16.42
CA TYR A 211 -5.86 -7.34 15.26
C TYR A 211 -6.93 -7.43 14.17
N LEU A 212 -8.20 -7.70 14.54
CA LEU A 212 -9.33 -7.70 13.62
C LEU A 212 -9.48 -6.35 12.91
N LYS A 213 -9.35 -5.24 13.64
CA LYS A 213 -9.44 -3.90 13.07
C LYS A 213 -8.30 -3.62 12.10
N MET A 214 -7.08 -4.01 12.44
CA MET A 214 -5.92 -3.86 11.54
C MET A 214 -6.08 -4.70 10.28
N LEU A 215 -6.51 -5.96 10.41
CA LEU A 215 -6.75 -6.84 9.25
C LEU A 215 -7.90 -6.31 8.38
N SER A 216 -8.99 -5.81 8.99
CA SER A 216 -10.10 -5.17 8.27
C SER A 216 -9.65 -4.01 7.40
N LEU A 217 -8.71 -3.19 7.88
CA LEU A 217 -8.16 -2.07 7.11
C LEU A 217 -7.33 -2.54 5.91
N LEU A 218 -6.60 -3.66 6.04
CA LEU A 218 -5.81 -4.22 4.94
C LEU A 218 -6.70 -4.88 3.90
N VAL A 219 -7.66 -5.68 4.35
CA VAL A 219 -8.61 -6.42 3.49
C VAL A 219 -9.63 -5.48 2.81
N GLY A 220 -9.81 -4.27 3.36
CA GLY A 220 -10.80 -3.29 2.85
C GLY A 220 -12.24 -3.65 3.21
N GLU A 221 -12.46 -4.54 4.18
CA GLU A 221 -13.78 -5.03 4.58
C GLU A 221 -13.88 -5.11 6.11
N VAL A 222 -15.08 -4.83 6.63
CA VAL A 222 -15.34 -4.90 8.08
C VAL A 222 -15.42 -6.37 8.51
N LEU A 223 -14.44 -6.82 9.30
CA LEU A 223 -14.45 -8.12 9.95
C LEU A 223 -15.08 -7.98 11.35
N SER A 224 -16.16 -8.75 11.60
CA SER A 224 -16.85 -8.74 12.87
C SER A 224 -16.17 -9.65 13.90
N GLN A 225 -16.53 -9.50 15.18
CA GLN A 225 -16.04 -10.40 16.24
C GLN A 225 -16.48 -11.86 16.03
N GLU A 226 -17.56 -12.09 15.29
CA GLU A 226 -18.12 -13.40 14.97
C GLU A 226 -17.43 -14.07 13.77
N THR A 227 -16.51 -13.35 13.08
CA THR A 227 -15.77 -13.92 11.96
C THR A 227 -14.89 -15.06 12.45
N VAL A 228 -15.05 -16.22 11.82
CA VAL A 228 -14.27 -17.43 12.10
C VAL A 228 -13.11 -17.52 11.12
N PHE A 229 -11.90 -17.63 11.66
CA PHE A 229 -10.68 -17.80 10.88
C PHE A 229 -10.38 -19.28 10.72
N GLU A 230 -10.18 -19.74 9.48
CA GLU A 230 -9.84 -21.13 9.21
C GLU A 230 -8.35 -21.38 9.44
N LYS A 231 -8.01 -22.50 10.11
CA LYS A 231 -6.62 -22.90 10.28
C LYS A 231 -6.07 -23.38 8.94
N PRO A 232 -5.03 -22.76 8.39
CA PRO A 232 -4.42 -23.23 7.15
C PRO A 232 -3.92 -24.65 7.30
N VAL A 233 -4.22 -25.51 6.32
CA VAL A 233 -3.70 -26.85 6.27
C VAL A 233 -2.31 -26.79 5.63
N PRO A 234 -1.25 -27.32 6.28
CA PRO A 234 0.07 -27.39 5.66
C PRO A 234 -0.02 -28.16 4.35
N GLN A 235 0.29 -27.49 3.25
CA GLN A 235 0.47 -28.18 1.98
C GLN A 235 1.81 -28.90 2.04
N ASN A 236 1.78 -30.23 2.14
CA ASN A 236 2.96 -31.11 2.19
C ASN A 236 3.64 -31.26 0.80
N GLU A 237 3.45 -30.32 -0.09
CA GLU A 237 4.24 -30.26 -1.31
C GLU A 237 5.60 -29.63 -0.99
N LEU A 238 6.53 -30.44 -0.50
CA LEU A 238 7.95 -30.26 -0.75
C LEU A 238 8.19 -30.41 -2.28
N SER A 239 7.49 -29.57 -3.06
CA SER A 239 7.82 -29.36 -4.45
C SER A 239 9.26 -28.91 -4.48
N ALA A 240 10.10 -29.67 -5.18
CA ALA A 240 11.53 -29.44 -5.29
C ALA A 240 11.82 -27.94 -5.36
N VAL A 241 12.67 -27.45 -4.48
CA VAL A 241 13.15 -26.06 -4.39
C VAL A 241 13.89 -25.73 -5.68
N SER A 242 13.18 -25.56 -6.78
CA SER A 242 13.77 -25.27 -8.09
C SER A 242 13.64 -23.81 -8.51
N ASP A 243 12.85 -23.00 -7.81
CA ASP A 243 12.65 -21.63 -8.26
C ASP A 243 12.41 -20.71 -7.05
N ILE A 244 13.47 -19.98 -6.66
CA ILE A 244 13.35 -18.94 -5.63
C ILE A 244 12.67 -17.74 -6.30
N ARG A 245 11.34 -17.65 -6.16
CA ARG A 245 10.52 -16.57 -6.73
C ARG A 245 10.37 -15.38 -5.75
N ARG A 246 11.48 -14.86 -5.27
CA ARG A 246 11.44 -13.65 -4.45
C ARG A 246 11.39 -12.40 -5.35
N PRO A 247 10.42 -11.50 -5.18
CA PRO A 247 10.30 -10.30 -6.01
C PRO A 247 11.52 -9.37 -5.89
N GLU A 248 12.26 -9.45 -4.79
CA GLU A 248 13.51 -8.70 -4.62
C GLU A 248 14.57 -9.05 -5.68
N LEU A 249 14.61 -10.29 -6.17
CA LEU A 249 15.54 -10.70 -7.22
C LEU A 249 15.23 -10.00 -8.54
N SER A 250 13.95 -10.00 -8.94
CA SER A 250 13.51 -9.28 -10.14
C SER A 250 13.79 -7.78 -10.04
N TRP A 251 13.62 -7.19 -8.86
CA TRP A 251 13.96 -5.80 -8.63
C TRP A 251 15.46 -5.52 -8.77
N PHE A 252 16.34 -6.39 -8.25
CA PHE A 252 17.79 -6.26 -8.44
C PHE A 252 18.19 -6.43 -9.91
N ASP A 253 17.59 -7.35 -10.64
CA ASP A 253 17.83 -7.53 -12.07
C ASP A 253 17.41 -6.29 -12.88
N ALA A 254 16.25 -5.70 -12.54
CA ALA A 254 15.79 -4.44 -13.15
C ALA A 254 16.76 -3.28 -12.85
N GLN A 255 17.28 -3.17 -11.62
CA GLN A 255 18.31 -2.17 -11.28
C GLN A 255 19.60 -2.38 -12.07
N GLY A 256 20.07 -3.63 -12.20
CA GLY A 256 21.23 -3.98 -13.02
C GLY A 256 21.05 -3.54 -14.47
N THR A 257 19.88 -3.79 -15.05
CA THR A 257 19.53 -3.35 -16.41
C THR A 257 19.51 -1.82 -16.51
N GLY A 258 18.95 -1.13 -15.53
CA GLY A 258 18.93 0.34 -15.48
C GLY A 258 20.34 0.95 -15.45
N LEU A 259 21.25 0.37 -14.67
CA LEU A 259 22.65 0.79 -14.63
C LEU A 259 23.36 0.60 -15.98
N GLN A 260 23.11 -0.51 -16.68
CA GLN A 260 23.65 -0.74 -18.02
C GLN A 260 23.18 0.33 -19.03
N VAL A 261 21.91 0.72 -18.95
CA VAL A 261 21.36 1.80 -19.79
C VAL A 261 22.01 3.15 -19.46
N GLN A 262 22.25 3.47 -18.19
CA GLN A 262 22.92 4.70 -17.78
C GLN A 262 24.38 4.76 -18.26
N ILE A 263 25.12 3.65 -18.15
CA ILE A 263 26.49 3.54 -18.65
C ILE A 263 26.50 3.73 -20.16
N GLY A 264 25.58 3.10 -20.90
CA GLY A 264 25.45 3.29 -22.34
C GLY A 264 25.17 4.74 -22.76
N ARG A 265 24.45 5.51 -21.92
CA ARG A 265 24.22 6.96 -22.16
C ARG A 265 25.50 7.80 -22.01
N ALA A 266 26.37 7.43 -21.08
CA ALA A 266 27.62 8.17 -20.86
C ALA A 266 28.63 8.02 -22.00
N HIS A 267 28.43 7.06 -22.91
CA HIS A 267 29.28 6.79 -24.08
C HIS A 267 28.72 7.34 -25.40
N VAL A 268 27.54 7.96 -25.38
CA VAL A 268 26.91 8.65 -26.52
C VAL A 268 27.07 10.16 -26.37
#